data_1e8bf8d49167f8753b48974fb1d3cc77
#
_entry.id   1e8bf8d49167f8753b48974fb1d3cc77
#
_cell.length_a   1.000
_cell.length_b   1.000
_cell.length_c   1.000
_cell.angle_alpha   90.00
_cell.angle_beta   90.00
_cell.angle_gamma   90.00
#
_symmetry.space_group_name_H-M   'P 1'
#
loop_
_entity.id
_entity.type
_entity.pdbx_description
1 polymer ?
#
loop_
_entity_poly.entity_id
_entity_poly.type
_entity_poly.pdbx_seq_one_letter_code
_entity_poly.pdbx_strand_id
1 'polypeptide(L)'
;MTARTLILTAILLSAPLAGCLETVGDGGFNGIEYRNPSEAPDFTLLDQNGQNVSLSDYDGKVVVLAFIYTSCPDVCLIISSNLQWAKMNLPEDMASDVAFLSVTIDPAKDTVD
;
A
#
# COMPACT_ATOMS: atom_id res chain seq x y z
N MET A 1 53.68 -26.16 23.17
CA MET A 1 52.71 -25.53 22.29
C MET A 1 53.45 -24.43 21.57
N THR A 2 53.64 -24.58 20.27
CA THR A 2 54.46 -23.65 19.49
C THR A 2 53.62 -22.45 19.05
N ALA A 3 54.27 -21.27 18.95
CA ALA A 3 53.58 -20.01 18.55
C ALA A 3 52.73 -20.14 17.28
N ARG A 4 53.08 -21.07 16.38
CA ARG A 4 52.32 -21.39 15.17
C ARG A 4 50.92 -21.96 15.46
N THR A 5 50.80 -22.79 16.51
CA THR A 5 49.52 -23.40 16.90
C THR A 5 48.56 -22.36 17.50
N LEU A 6 49.09 -21.41 18.25
CA LEU A 6 48.32 -20.30 18.82
C LEU A 6 47.78 -19.34 17.74
N ILE A 7 48.57 -19.08 16.69
CA ILE A 7 48.16 -18.22 15.57
C ILE A 7 47.03 -18.89 14.75
N LEU A 8 47.13 -20.21 14.51
CA LEU A 8 46.08 -20.96 13.80
C LEU A 8 44.76 -21.02 14.58
N THR A 9 44.80 -21.15 15.90
CA THR A 9 43.59 -21.13 16.73
C THR A 9 42.95 -19.74 16.81
N ALA A 10 43.76 -18.66 16.80
CA ALA A 10 43.25 -17.28 16.80
C ALA A 10 42.53 -16.93 15.48
N ILE A 11 43.02 -17.46 14.35
CA ILE A 11 42.37 -17.22 13.03
C ILE A 11 41.05 -17.99 12.91
N LEU A 12 40.91 -19.15 13.55
CA LEU A 12 39.66 -19.91 13.56
C LEU A 12 38.56 -19.30 14.46
N LEU A 13 38.93 -18.48 15.46
CA LEU A 13 37.99 -17.79 16.33
C LEU A 13 37.51 -16.44 15.76
N SER A 14 38.18 -15.91 14.74
CA SER A 14 37.82 -14.68 14.04
C SER A 14 36.96 -14.96 12.79
N ALA A 15 36.21 -16.05 12.75
CA ALA A 15 35.19 -16.23 11.74
C ALA A 15 34.22 -15.03 11.89
N PRO A 16 34.12 -14.15 10.89
CA PRO A 16 33.14 -13.09 10.97
C PRO A 16 31.77 -13.77 11.11
N LEU A 17 31.02 -13.37 12.10
CA LEU A 17 29.56 -13.49 12.06
C LEU A 17 29.12 -12.65 10.85
N ALA A 18 29.29 -13.22 9.67
CA ALA A 18 28.50 -12.82 8.53
C ALA A 18 27.07 -13.21 8.87
N GLY A 19 26.46 -12.44 9.77
CA GLY A 19 25.02 -12.40 9.88
C GLY A 19 24.56 -12.13 8.47
N CYS A 20 23.71 -13.01 7.96
CA CYS A 20 22.92 -12.72 6.78
C CYS A 20 22.28 -11.35 7.05
N LEU A 21 22.84 -10.30 6.46
CA LEU A 21 22.06 -9.14 6.12
C LEU A 21 21.07 -9.69 5.08
N GLU A 22 19.96 -10.22 5.55
CA GLU A 22 18.80 -10.31 4.69
C GLU A 22 18.55 -8.88 4.26
N THR A 23 19.02 -8.56 3.06
CA THR A 23 18.41 -7.49 2.32
C THR A 23 16.94 -7.86 2.31
N VAL A 24 16.13 -7.15 3.11
CA VAL A 24 14.69 -7.12 2.94
C VAL A 24 14.53 -6.97 1.44
N GLY A 25 14.12 -8.07 0.80
CA GLY A 25 14.00 -8.11 -0.64
C GLY A 25 13.14 -6.90 -0.98
N ASP A 26 13.62 -6.09 -1.90
CA ASP A 26 12.84 -5.07 -2.55
C ASP A 26 11.63 -5.83 -3.12
N GLY A 27 10.58 -5.95 -2.29
CA GLY A 27 9.31 -6.57 -2.65
C GLY A 27 8.70 -5.64 -3.68
N GLY A 28 9.19 -5.79 -4.92
CA GLY A 28 8.84 -4.92 -6.01
C GLY A 28 7.33 -4.83 -6.12
N PHE A 29 6.78 -3.64 -5.88
CA PHE A 29 5.38 -3.35 -6.14
C PHE A 29 5.09 -3.58 -7.63
N ASN A 30 3.95 -4.19 -7.93
CA ASN A 30 3.53 -4.42 -9.32
C ASN A 30 2.97 -3.14 -10.00
N GLY A 31 3.22 -1.97 -9.42
CA GLY A 31 2.76 -0.67 -9.89
C GLY A 31 3.90 0.32 -10.10
N ILE A 32 3.54 1.53 -10.45
CA ILE A 32 4.49 2.64 -10.59
C ILE A 32 4.61 3.33 -9.23
N GLU A 33 5.81 3.35 -8.69
CA GLU A 33 6.14 4.09 -7.48
C GLU A 33 6.67 5.48 -7.81
N TYR A 34 6.03 6.51 -7.27
CA TYR A 34 6.50 7.89 -7.37
C TYR A 34 7.40 8.20 -6.18
N ARG A 35 8.72 8.26 -6.38
CA ARG A 35 9.71 8.48 -5.31
C ARG A 35 9.63 9.84 -4.63
N ASN A 36 9.16 10.86 -5.35
CA ASN A 36 8.95 12.21 -4.84
C ASN A 36 7.55 12.69 -5.25
N PRO A 37 6.48 12.10 -4.66
CA PRO A 37 5.13 12.50 -4.98
C PRO A 37 4.88 13.92 -4.51
N SER A 38 4.18 14.71 -5.32
CA SER A 38 3.56 15.94 -4.85
C SER A 38 2.35 15.61 -3.99
N GLU A 39 2.02 16.48 -3.07
CA GLU A 39 0.80 16.36 -2.30
C GLU A 39 -0.42 16.29 -3.23
N ALA A 40 -1.33 15.36 -2.94
CA ALA A 40 -2.56 15.23 -3.71
C ALA A 40 -3.47 16.44 -3.46
N PRO A 41 -4.03 17.05 -4.51
CA PRO A 41 -4.96 18.14 -4.31
C PRO A 41 -6.20 17.67 -3.56
N ASP A 42 -6.65 18.45 -2.58
CA ASP A 42 -7.89 18.16 -1.86
C ASP A 42 -9.10 18.31 -2.78
N PHE A 43 -10.14 17.54 -2.50
CA PHE A 43 -11.44 17.63 -3.14
C PHE A 43 -12.54 17.37 -2.12
N THR A 44 -13.74 17.85 -2.40
CA THR A 44 -14.96 17.54 -1.64
C THR A 44 -16.04 17.09 -2.60
N LEU A 45 -16.59 15.91 -2.38
CA LEU A 45 -17.62 15.28 -3.20
C LEU A 45 -18.77 14.79 -2.32
N LEU A 46 -19.95 14.59 -2.92
CA LEU A 46 -21.07 13.93 -2.25
C LEU A 46 -20.87 12.42 -2.27
N ASP A 47 -21.08 11.79 -1.13
CA ASP A 47 -21.09 10.32 -1.02
C ASP A 47 -22.48 9.74 -1.38
N GLN A 48 -22.60 8.41 -1.36
CA GLN A 48 -23.83 7.68 -1.64
C GLN A 48 -24.98 7.96 -0.64
N ASN A 49 -24.70 8.67 0.46
CA ASN A 49 -25.69 9.08 1.46
C ASN A 49 -26.04 10.57 1.33
N GLY A 50 -25.50 11.25 0.30
CA GLY A 50 -25.68 12.68 0.10
C GLY A 50 -24.90 13.56 1.07
N GLN A 51 -23.83 13.03 1.68
CA GLN A 51 -22.98 13.77 2.60
C GLN A 51 -21.69 14.22 1.90
N ASN A 52 -21.21 15.40 2.30
CA ASN A 52 -19.92 15.87 1.81
C ASN A 52 -18.79 15.04 2.43
N VAL A 53 -17.89 14.55 1.58
CA VAL A 53 -16.68 13.85 1.96
C VAL A 53 -15.49 14.51 1.26
N SER A 54 -14.48 14.87 2.01
CA SER A 54 -13.23 15.47 1.51
C SER A 54 -12.08 14.48 1.61
N LEU A 55 -11.07 14.62 0.76
CA LEU A 55 -9.86 13.81 0.86
C LEU A 55 -9.16 14.06 2.21
N SER A 56 -9.16 15.30 2.68
CA SER A 56 -8.61 15.72 3.97
C SER A 56 -9.29 15.09 5.19
N ASP A 57 -10.50 14.52 5.06
CA ASP A 57 -11.12 13.73 6.14
C ASP A 57 -10.36 12.44 6.47
N TYR A 58 -9.45 12.04 5.58
CA TYR A 58 -8.62 10.84 5.71
C TYR A 58 -7.15 11.14 6.00
N ASP A 59 -6.85 12.35 6.46
CA ASP A 59 -5.48 12.72 6.83
C ASP A 59 -4.89 11.74 7.84
N GLY A 60 -3.65 11.33 7.60
CA GLY A 60 -2.94 10.34 8.41
C GLY A 60 -3.26 8.88 8.07
N LYS A 61 -4.13 8.62 7.08
CA LYS A 61 -4.44 7.28 6.60
C LYS A 61 -3.80 7.00 5.25
N VAL A 62 -3.62 5.73 4.94
CA VAL A 62 -3.36 5.28 3.57
C VAL A 62 -4.67 5.29 2.81
N VAL A 63 -4.76 6.08 1.75
CA VAL A 63 -5.97 6.19 0.93
C VAL A 63 -5.77 5.41 -0.36
N VAL A 64 -6.63 4.41 -0.57
CA VAL A 64 -6.73 3.68 -1.84
C VAL A 64 -7.88 4.30 -2.63
N LEU A 65 -7.54 5.06 -3.66
CA LEU A 65 -8.51 5.78 -4.49
C LEU A 65 -8.70 5.07 -5.83
N ALA A 66 -9.94 4.79 -6.20
CA ALA A 66 -10.30 4.22 -7.49
C ALA A 66 -11.30 5.08 -8.22
N PHE A 67 -11.08 5.29 -9.52
CA PHE A 67 -12.03 5.95 -10.41
C PHE A 67 -12.83 4.88 -11.16
N ILE A 68 -14.14 4.88 -10.95
CA ILE A 68 -15.07 3.88 -11.50
C ILE A 68 -16.33 4.55 -12.02
N TYR A 69 -17.23 3.81 -12.64
CA TYR A 69 -18.61 4.23 -12.93
C TYR A 69 -19.52 3.01 -13.00
N THR A 70 -20.81 3.18 -12.65
CA THR A 70 -21.75 2.04 -12.49
C THR A 70 -22.08 1.33 -13.80
N SER A 71 -22.10 2.06 -14.90
CA SER A 71 -22.41 1.52 -16.24
C SER A 71 -21.18 0.92 -16.94
N CYS A 72 -20.08 0.67 -16.23
CA CYS A 72 -18.85 0.12 -16.80
C CYS A 72 -19.07 -1.37 -17.17
N PRO A 73 -18.93 -1.73 -18.44
CA PRO A 73 -19.22 -3.10 -18.88
C PRO A 73 -18.08 -4.09 -18.64
N ASP A 74 -16.91 -3.62 -18.16
CA ASP A 74 -15.68 -4.40 -18.22
C ASP A 74 -14.84 -4.26 -16.92
N VAL A 75 -13.80 -3.45 -16.95
CA VAL A 75 -12.71 -3.44 -15.98
C VAL A 75 -13.14 -3.00 -14.56
N CYS A 76 -14.19 -2.20 -14.42
CA CYS A 76 -14.61 -1.69 -13.11
C CYS A 76 -15.04 -2.81 -12.14
N LEU A 77 -15.65 -3.87 -12.64
CA LEU A 77 -16.00 -5.04 -11.81
C LEU A 77 -14.75 -5.73 -11.29
N ILE A 78 -13.73 -5.84 -12.11
CA ILE A 78 -12.44 -6.45 -11.73
C ILE A 78 -11.74 -5.57 -10.68
N ILE A 79 -11.69 -4.25 -10.91
CA ILE A 79 -11.12 -3.30 -9.96
C ILE A 79 -11.83 -3.40 -8.62
N SER A 80 -13.16 -3.33 -8.61
CA SER A 80 -13.96 -3.40 -7.38
C SER A 80 -13.77 -4.71 -6.63
N SER A 81 -13.71 -5.84 -7.34
CA SER A 81 -13.46 -7.16 -6.74
C SER A 81 -12.06 -7.23 -6.11
N ASN A 82 -11.04 -6.69 -6.79
CA ASN A 82 -9.67 -6.67 -6.28
C ASN A 82 -9.55 -5.76 -5.04
N LEU A 83 -10.21 -4.61 -5.05
CA LEU A 83 -10.25 -3.70 -3.89
C LEU A 83 -10.96 -4.34 -2.69
N GLN A 84 -12.08 -5.01 -2.94
CA GLN A 84 -12.78 -5.76 -1.90
C GLN A 84 -11.91 -6.88 -1.33
N TRP A 85 -11.25 -7.64 -2.19
CA TRP A 85 -10.33 -8.70 -1.77
C TRP A 85 -9.18 -8.12 -0.94
N ALA A 86 -8.55 -7.04 -1.39
CA ALA A 86 -7.49 -6.37 -0.66
C ALA A 86 -7.97 -5.92 0.72
N LYS A 87 -9.15 -5.27 0.80
CA LYS A 87 -9.75 -4.82 2.07
C LYS A 87 -10.00 -5.98 3.04
N MET A 88 -10.50 -7.11 2.53
CA MET A 88 -10.81 -8.29 3.35
C MET A 88 -9.56 -9.04 3.84
N ASN A 89 -8.42 -8.85 3.18
CA ASN A 89 -7.16 -9.52 3.50
C ASN A 89 -6.14 -8.56 4.16
N LEU A 90 -6.55 -7.35 4.54
CA LEU A 90 -5.71 -6.48 5.36
C LEU A 90 -5.53 -7.11 6.75
N PRO A 91 -4.32 -7.05 7.31
CA PRO A 91 -4.10 -7.36 8.72
C PRO A 91 -4.98 -6.48 9.62
N GLU A 92 -5.49 -7.05 10.73
CA GLU A 92 -6.41 -6.33 11.63
C GLU A 92 -5.80 -5.03 12.19
N ASP A 93 -4.51 -5.04 12.45
CA ASP A 93 -3.76 -3.88 12.95
C ASP A 93 -3.61 -2.75 11.91
N MET A 94 -3.74 -3.07 10.62
CA MET A 94 -3.68 -2.09 9.54
C MET A 94 -5.07 -1.64 9.04
N ALA A 95 -6.11 -2.40 9.33
CA ALA A 95 -7.44 -2.17 8.75
C ALA A 95 -8.04 -0.79 9.12
N SER A 96 -7.68 -0.25 10.30
CA SER A 96 -8.11 1.10 10.73
C SER A 96 -7.37 2.24 10.03
N ASP A 97 -6.18 1.96 9.49
CA ASP A 97 -5.28 2.95 8.93
C ASP A 97 -5.39 3.06 7.41
N VAL A 98 -6.24 2.23 6.79
CA VAL A 98 -6.45 2.21 5.34
C VAL A 98 -7.90 2.58 5.01
N ALA A 99 -8.08 3.59 4.17
CA ALA A 99 -9.37 3.99 3.62
C ALA A 99 -9.47 3.60 2.14
N PHE A 100 -10.61 3.04 1.74
CA PHE A 100 -10.91 2.70 0.35
C PHE A 100 -12.00 3.64 -0.15
N LEU A 101 -11.67 4.45 -1.15
CA LEU A 101 -12.57 5.41 -1.77
C LEU A 101 -12.78 5.07 -3.24
N SER A 102 -14.02 5.07 -3.68
CA SER A 102 -14.37 4.96 -5.10
C SER A 102 -15.06 6.25 -5.54
N VAL A 103 -14.53 6.88 -6.57
CA VAL A 103 -15.06 8.13 -7.14
C VAL A 103 -15.61 7.83 -8.52
N THR A 104 -16.85 8.22 -8.77
CA THR A 104 -17.43 8.08 -10.11
C THR A 104 -16.87 9.10 -11.08
N ILE A 105 -16.67 8.67 -12.33
CA ILE A 105 -16.32 9.55 -13.45
C ILE A 105 -17.54 9.86 -14.35
N ASP A 106 -18.72 9.33 -14.01
CA ASP A 106 -19.98 9.59 -14.73
C ASP A 106 -21.07 10.12 -13.79
N PRO A 107 -20.88 11.32 -13.21
CA PRO A 107 -21.81 11.87 -12.21
C PRO A 107 -23.21 12.16 -12.78
N ALA A 108 -23.38 12.13 -14.10
CA ALA A 108 -24.68 12.33 -14.72
C ALA A 108 -25.58 11.09 -14.62
N LYS A 109 -24.98 9.91 -14.47
CA LYS A 109 -25.70 8.64 -14.31
C LYS A 109 -25.61 8.07 -12.90
N ASP A 110 -24.46 8.23 -12.27
CA ASP A 110 -24.18 7.74 -10.94
C ASP A 110 -24.61 8.81 -9.92
N THR A 111 -25.92 8.88 -9.68
CA THR A 111 -26.53 9.85 -8.76
C THR A 111 -26.74 9.22 -7.37
N VAL A 112 -27.10 10.03 -6.41
CA VAL A 112 -27.41 9.61 -5.03
C VAL A 112 -28.83 9.01 -4.92
N ASP A 113 -29.68 9.22 -5.93
CA ASP A 113 -31.07 8.75 -6.00
C ASP A 113 -31.20 7.36 -6.58
#